data_47b8dc78335eb592734f92af1bccbf2e
#
_entry.id   47b8dc78335eb592734f92af1bccbf2e
#
_cell.length_a   1.000
_cell.length_b   1.000
_cell.length_c   1.000
_cell.angle_alpha   90.00
_cell.angle_beta   90.00
_cell.angle_gamma   90.00
#
_symmetry.space_group_name_H-M   'P 1'
#
loop_
_entity.id
_entity.type
_entity.pdbx_description
1 polymer ?
#
loop_
_entity_poly.entity_id
_entity_poly.type
_entity_poly.pdbx_seq_one_letter_code
_entity_poly.pdbx_strand_id
1 'polypeptide(L)'
;MIARPRRFGKTLNMSMLECFFSNKYANRADLFEGLSIWEEEKYRQLQGTYPVIFLSFASVKADNLTEAKIQIKQEIAVLYEENRYLLKKDILSDNERKLYNRTTEQMDDTTAQKAIRNMAAWMHRYYGKNVIILLDEYDTPMQEAYIHGYWDEFTAFLRSFFNATFKTNPYLERAVMTGITRVSKESIFSDLNNLAVVTTTSERYSTCFGFTEEEVFKALDDMDLGEHKQDVKKWYDGFVFGAHRDIYNPWSITN
;
A
#
# COMPACT_ATOMS: atom_id res chain seq x y z
N MET A 1 0.50 -9.10 0.81
CA MET A 1 -0.78 -8.44 1.15
C MET A 1 -0.98 -8.53 2.64
N ILE A 2 -1.38 -7.45 3.28
CA ILE A 2 -1.58 -7.35 4.74
C ILE A 2 -3.01 -6.87 4.99
N ALA A 3 -3.80 -7.70 5.67
CA ALA A 3 -5.16 -7.36 6.10
C ALA A 3 -5.18 -7.11 7.62
N ARG A 4 -5.57 -5.91 8.03
CA ARG A 4 -5.73 -5.49 9.42
C ARG A 4 -7.00 -4.66 9.59
N PRO A 5 -7.63 -4.65 10.77
CA PRO A 5 -8.80 -3.82 11.02
C PRO A 5 -8.54 -2.34 10.76
N ARG A 6 -9.60 -1.55 10.72
CA ARG A 6 -9.50 -0.08 10.60
C ARG A 6 -8.73 0.50 11.79
N ARG A 7 -7.98 1.59 11.55
CA ARG A 7 -7.24 2.35 12.57
C ARG A 7 -6.05 1.62 13.19
N PHE A 8 -5.55 0.55 12.55
CA PHE A 8 -4.33 -0.17 12.94
C PHE A 8 -3.06 0.32 12.22
N GLY A 9 -3.03 1.56 11.78
CA GLY A 9 -1.82 2.19 11.24
C GLY A 9 -1.39 1.69 9.85
N LYS A 10 -2.26 1.04 9.06
CA LYS A 10 -1.91 0.52 7.72
C LYS A 10 -1.32 1.60 6.81
N THR A 11 -2.05 2.66 6.59
CA THR A 11 -1.62 3.80 5.75
C THR A 11 -0.34 4.45 6.27
N LEU A 12 -0.20 4.59 7.60
CA LEU A 12 1.02 5.12 8.22
C LEU A 12 2.22 4.22 7.90
N ASN A 13 2.10 2.91 8.09
CA ASN A 13 3.17 1.97 7.73
C ASN A 13 3.51 2.01 6.23
N MET A 14 2.50 2.17 5.36
CA MET A 14 2.74 2.32 3.91
C MET A 14 3.52 3.61 3.60
N SER A 15 3.17 4.73 4.22
CA SER A 15 3.91 5.98 4.04
C SER A 15 5.34 5.91 4.62
N MET A 16 5.53 5.20 5.74
CA MET A 16 6.88 4.93 6.28
C MET A 16 7.73 4.12 5.30
N LEU A 17 7.15 3.10 4.65
CA LEU A 17 7.85 2.33 3.62
C LEU A 17 8.18 3.19 2.40
N GLU A 18 7.28 4.07 1.97
CA GLU A 18 7.57 5.02 0.90
C GLU A 18 8.73 5.95 1.28
N CYS A 19 8.66 6.60 2.44
CA CYS A 19 9.73 7.48 2.92
C CYS A 19 11.07 6.75 3.05
N PHE A 20 11.06 5.47 3.45
CA PHE A 20 12.28 4.69 3.60
C PHE A 20 12.90 4.32 2.26
N PHE A 21 12.12 3.80 1.32
CA PHE A 21 12.69 3.26 0.08
C PHE A 21 12.82 4.28 -1.04
N SER A 22 11.92 5.29 -1.10
CA SER A 22 11.79 6.14 -2.28
C SER A 22 12.95 7.10 -2.47
N ASN A 23 13.45 7.17 -3.71
CA ASN A 23 14.41 8.18 -4.16
C ASN A 23 13.97 9.63 -3.88
N LYS A 24 12.65 9.87 -3.77
CA LYS A 24 12.10 11.20 -3.38
C LYS A 24 12.61 11.64 -2.00
N TYR A 25 12.92 10.67 -1.12
CA TYR A 25 13.34 10.90 0.26
C TYR A 25 14.81 10.52 0.53
N ALA A 26 15.65 10.44 -0.51
CA ALA A 26 17.06 10.04 -0.38
C ALA A 26 17.85 10.90 0.62
N ASN A 27 17.48 12.18 0.80
CA ASN A 27 18.13 13.11 1.73
C ASN A 27 17.41 13.22 3.08
N ARG A 28 16.52 12.25 3.42
CA ARG A 28 15.70 12.28 4.63
C ARG A 28 16.01 11.10 5.55
N ALA A 29 17.30 10.79 5.69
CA ALA A 29 17.80 9.81 6.67
C ALA A 29 17.40 10.18 8.12
N ASP A 30 17.27 11.48 8.38
CA ASP A 30 16.82 12.07 9.66
C ASP A 30 15.51 11.45 10.18
N LEU A 31 14.61 11.04 9.29
CA LEU A 31 13.33 10.41 9.67
C LEU A 31 13.49 9.04 10.35
N PHE A 32 14.64 8.41 10.23
CA PHE A 32 14.88 7.04 10.70
C PHE A 32 15.93 6.96 11.80
N GLU A 33 16.59 8.09 12.13
CA GLU A 33 17.53 8.19 13.23
C GLU A 33 16.83 7.86 14.56
N GLY A 34 17.47 7.00 15.37
CA GLY A 34 16.89 6.53 16.64
C GLY A 34 15.87 5.37 16.51
N LEU A 35 15.52 4.97 15.29
CA LEU A 35 14.68 3.79 15.07
C LEU A 35 15.55 2.53 14.92
N SER A 36 15.03 1.36 15.33
CA SER A 36 15.75 0.09 15.28
C SER A 36 16.25 -0.29 13.87
N ILE A 37 15.52 0.10 12.82
CA ILE A 37 15.94 -0.13 11.44
C ILE A 37 17.26 0.62 11.11
N TRP A 38 17.54 1.72 11.80
CA TRP A 38 18.73 2.53 11.56
C TRP A 38 19.99 1.93 12.20
N GLU A 39 19.84 1.04 13.17
CA GLU A 39 20.95 0.31 13.80
C GLU A 39 21.57 -0.74 12.86
N GLU A 40 20.81 -1.20 11.86
CA GLU A 40 21.22 -2.24 10.92
C GLU A 40 21.78 -1.64 9.62
N GLU A 41 23.10 -1.65 9.45
CA GLU A 41 23.81 -1.11 8.28
C GLU A 41 23.24 -1.59 6.93
N LYS A 42 22.90 -2.87 6.84
CA LYS A 42 22.34 -3.46 5.61
C LYS A 42 21.01 -2.82 5.19
N TYR A 43 20.24 -2.28 6.15
CA TYR A 43 18.99 -1.58 5.84
C TYR A 43 19.24 -0.10 5.58
N ARG A 44 20.15 0.56 6.30
CA ARG A 44 20.53 1.96 6.03
C ARG A 44 20.94 2.18 4.58
N GLN A 45 21.67 1.23 4.00
CA GLN A 45 22.10 1.28 2.59
C GLN A 45 20.94 1.21 1.59
N LEU A 46 19.74 0.80 2.01
CA LEU A 46 18.56 0.74 1.16
C LEU A 46 17.73 2.03 1.19
N GLN A 47 17.95 2.90 2.20
CA GLN A 47 17.18 4.11 2.37
C GLN A 47 17.34 5.04 1.15
N GLY A 48 16.22 5.51 0.60
CA GLY A 48 16.17 6.44 -0.51
C GLY A 48 16.73 5.91 -1.84
N THR A 49 16.82 4.59 -2.04
CA THR A 49 17.52 4.01 -3.20
C THR A 49 16.63 3.37 -4.25
N TYR A 50 15.33 3.30 -4.05
CA TYR A 50 14.41 2.67 -5.00
C TYR A 50 13.44 3.68 -5.61
N PRO A 51 13.05 3.52 -6.89
CA PRO A 51 11.84 4.11 -7.37
C PRO A 51 10.63 3.44 -6.70
N VAL A 52 9.70 4.25 -6.19
CA VAL A 52 8.50 3.75 -5.51
C VAL A 52 7.26 4.30 -6.23
N ILE A 53 6.32 3.42 -6.51
CA ILE A 53 4.96 3.77 -6.91
C ILE A 53 4.06 3.57 -5.69
N PHE A 54 3.46 4.64 -5.22
CA PHE A 54 2.45 4.61 -4.16
C PHE A 54 1.08 4.91 -4.77
N LEU A 55 0.12 4.01 -4.56
CA LEU A 55 -1.25 4.16 -5.02
C LEU A 55 -2.20 3.84 -3.87
N SER A 56 -3.24 4.64 -3.69
CA SER A 56 -4.27 4.39 -2.67
C SER A 56 -5.65 4.34 -3.33
N PHE A 57 -6.44 3.36 -2.93
CA PHE A 57 -7.83 3.26 -3.34
C PHE A 57 -8.82 3.69 -2.24
N ALA A 58 -8.33 4.40 -1.21
CA ALA A 58 -9.16 4.86 -0.09
C ALA A 58 -10.31 5.78 -0.52
N SER A 59 -10.09 6.58 -1.57
CA SER A 59 -11.05 7.52 -2.16
C SER A 59 -12.04 6.85 -3.12
N VAL A 60 -11.72 5.63 -3.61
CA VAL A 60 -12.53 4.94 -4.63
C VAL A 60 -13.78 4.34 -4.00
N LYS A 61 -14.83 5.16 -3.95
CA LYS A 61 -16.15 4.81 -3.40
C LYS A 61 -17.22 5.21 -4.40
N ALA A 62 -17.81 4.22 -5.04
CA ALA A 62 -18.78 4.44 -6.10
C ALA A 62 -19.96 3.47 -5.98
N ASP A 63 -21.13 3.93 -6.38
CA ASP A 63 -22.36 3.13 -6.37
C ASP A 63 -22.59 2.37 -7.69
N ASN A 64 -21.73 2.56 -8.68
CA ASN A 64 -21.81 1.90 -9.98
C ASN A 64 -20.42 1.65 -10.59
N LEU A 65 -20.38 0.69 -11.53
CA LEU A 65 -19.17 0.24 -12.21
C LEU A 65 -18.43 1.36 -12.97
N THR A 66 -19.17 2.21 -13.66
CA THR A 66 -18.60 3.27 -14.50
C THR A 66 -17.83 4.27 -13.64
N GLU A 67 -18.46 4.74 -12.57
CA GLU A 67 -17.87 5.68 -11.64
C GLU A 67 -16.66 5.07 -10.90
N ALA A 68 -16.76 3.80 -10.47
CA ALA A 68 -15.64 3.10 -9.84
C ALA A 68 -14.40 3.06 -10.74
N LYS A 69 -14.59 2.79 -12.04
CA LYS A 69 -13.48 2.80 -13.00
C LYS A 69 -12.94 4.21 -13.25
N ILE A 70 -13.80 5.22 -13.30
CA ILE A 70 -13.38 6.62 -13.45
C ILE A 70 -12.51 7.03 -12.28
N GLN A 71 -12.92 6.76 -11.04
CA GLN A 71 -12.15 7.11 -9.86
C GLN A 71 -10.77 6.41 -9.83
N ILE A 72 -10.67 5.13 -10.20
CA ILE A 72 -9.38 4.44 -10.35
C ILE A 72 -8.51 5.12 -11.43
N LYS A 73 -9.10 5.51 -12.56
CA LYS A 73 -8.38 6.21 -13.64
C LYS A 73 -7.87 7.58 -13.17
N GLN A 74 -8.64 8.28 -12.34
CA GLN A 74 -8.22 9.54 -11.73
C GLN A 74 -6.99 9.36 -10.82
N GLU A 75 -6.98 8.35 -9.95
CA GLU A 75 -5.80 8.05 -9.11
C GLU A 75 -4.57 7.72 -9.96
N ILE A 76 -4.74 6.97 -11.05
CA ILE A 76 -3.66 6.67 -12.00
C ILE A 76 -3.19 7.95 -12.71
N ALA A 77 -4.11 8.82 -13.12
CA ALA A 77 -3.77 10.07 -13.79
C ALA A 77 -2.95 11.00 -12.89
N VAL A 78 -3.31 11.11 -11.61
CA VAL A 78 -2.54 11.85 -10.60
C VAL A 78 -1.12 11.29 -10.49
N LEU A 79 -0.97 9.95 -10.38
CA LEU A 79 0.34 9.31 -10.34
C LEU A 79 1.19 9.66 -11.58
N TYR A 80 0.58 9.69 -12.76
CA TYR A 80 1.27 10.07 -14.00
C TYR A 80 1.68 11.55 -14.00
N GLU A 81 0.82 12.44 -13.51
CA GLU A 81 1.14 13.87 -13.42
C GLU A 81 2.32 14.12 -12.47
N GLU A 82 2.35 13.48 -11.32
CA GLU A 82 3.46 13.57 -10.37
C GLU A 82 4.80 13.08 -10.93
N ASN A 83 4.77 12.20 -11.93
CA ASN A 83 5.95 11.61 -12.53
C ASN A 83 6.30 12.16 -13.92
N ARG A 84 5.77 13.35 -14.29
CA ARG A 84 6.03 14.00 -15.62
C ARG A 84 7.51 14.26 -15.92
N TYR A 85 8.39 14.24 -14.93
CA TYR A 85 9.83 14.33 -15.15
C TYR A 85 10.37 13.24 -16.07
N LEU A 86 9.71 12.08 -16.16
CA LEU A 86 10.06 10.98 -17.07
C LEU A 86 9.96 11.38 -18.54
N LEU A 87 9.08 12.34 -18.88
CA LEU A 87 8.95 12.88 -20.25
C LEU A 87 10.11 13.78 -20.66
N LYS A 88 10.84 14.35 -19.70
CA LYS A 88 11.94 15.31 -19.96
C LYS A 88 13.24 14.61 -20.35
N LYS A 89 13.38 13.32 -20.07
CA LYS A 89 14.54 12.50 -20.42
C LYS A 89 14.25 11.70 -21.68
N ASP A 90 15.31 11.40 -22.43
CA ASP A 90 15.20 10.63 -23.69
C ASP A 90 15.14 9.11 -23.43
N ILE A 91 14.28 8.72 -22.49
CA ILE A 91 14.07 7.32 -22.07
C ILE A 91 12.79 6.71 -22.66
N LEU A 92 11.87 7.54 -23.15
CA LEU A 92 10.62 7.13 -23.78
C LEU A 92 10.71 7.31 -25.29
N SER A 93 10.32 6.27 -26.04
CA SER A 93 10.08 6.38 -27.47
C SER A 93 8.88 7.30 -27.76
N ASP A 94 8.73 7.75 -29.00
CA ASP A 94 7.61 8.62 -29.41
C ASP A 94 6.26 7.98 -29.14
N ASN A 95 6.13 6.66 -29.32
CA ASN A 95 4.89 5.95 -29.03
C ASN A 95 4.61 5.88 -27.53
N GLU A 96 5.65 5.71 -26.71
CA GLU A 96 5.51 5.71 -25.25
C GLU A 96 5.17 7.11 -24.73
N ARG A 97 5.73 8.17 -25.30
CA ARG A 97 5.33 9.56 -25.00
C ARG A 97 3.85 9.80 -25.32
N LYS A 98 3.37 9.31 -26.47
CA LYS A 98 1.95 9.36 -26.83
C LYS A 98 1.10 8.58 -25.83
N LEU A 99 1.53 7.38 -25.43
CA LEU A 99 0.83 6.55 -24.44
C LEU A 99 0.81 7.24 -23.08
N TYR A 100 1.94 7.81 -22.62
CA TYR A 100 2.02 8.57 -21.38
C TYR A 100 1.00 9.70 -21.35
N ASN A 101 0.98 10.52 -22.40
CA ASN A 101 0.07 11.66 -22.51
C ASN A 101 -1.41 11.27 -22.65
N ARG A 102 -1.71 10.06 -23.11
CA ARG A 102 -3.08 9.50 -23.16
C ARG A 102 -3.54 8.92 -21.82
N THR A 103 -2.64 8.66 -20.88
CA THR A 103 -2.96 8.10 -19.57
C THR A 103 -3.51 9.21 -18.68
N THR A 104 -4.75 9.58 -18.91
CA THR A 104 -5.55 10.60 -18.22
C THR A 104 -6.79 9.95 -17.61
N GLU A 105 -7.61 10.70 -16.91
CA GLU A 105 -8.90 10.20 -16.37
C GLU A 105 -9.84 9.65 -17.46
N GLN A 106 -9.67 10.07 -18.72
CA GLN A 106 -10.47 9.63 -19.86
C GLN A 106 -9.86 8.41 -20.59
N MET A 107 -8.77 7.82 -20.08
CA MET A 107 -8.16 6.66 -20.70
C MET A 107 -9.13 5.48 -20.79
N ASP A 108 -8.92 4.63 -21.81
CA ASP A 108 -9.67 3.37 -21.91
C ASP A 108 -9.25 2.36 -20.82
N ASP A 109 -10.08 1.35 -20.60
CA ASP A 109 -9.85 0.33 -19.56
C ASP A 109 -8.55 -0.45 -19.78
N THR A 110 -8.20 -0.74 -21.03
CA THR A 110 -6.97 -1.48 -21.35
C THR A 110 -5.73 -0.65 -21.01
N THR A 111 -5.77 0.65 -21.27
CA THR A 111 -4.70 1.59 -20.87
C THR A 111 -4.58 1.64 -19.35
N ALA A 112 -5.69 1.79 -18.63
CA ALA A 112 -5.71 1.81 -17.16
C ALA A 112 -5.13 0.52 -16.56
N GLN A 113 -5.54 -0.64 -17.06
CA GLN A 113 -5.06 -1.95 -16.58
C GLN A 113 -3.56 -2.14 -16.71
N LYS A 114 -2.91 -1.50 -17.67
CA LYS A 114 -1.45 -1.61 -17.91
C LYS A 114 -0.65 -0.42 -17.39
N ALA A 115 -1.30 0.62 -16.89
CA ALA A 115 -0.68 1.88 -16.53
C ALA A 115 0.46 1.71 -15.52
N ILE A 116 0.25 0.99 -14.44
CA ILE A 116 1.26 0.80 -13.38
C ILE A 116 2.47 0.03 -13.90
N ARG A 117 2.28 -1.02 -14.72
CA ARG A 117 3.37 -1.73 -15.37
C ARG A 117 4.18 -0.83 -16.30
N ASN A 118 3.51 0.01 -17.09
CA ASN A 118 4.17 0.95 -17.99
C ASN A 118 5.00 1.97 -17.20
N MET A 119 4.43 2.54 -16.15
CA MET A 119 5.14 3.45 -15.25
C MET A 119 6.37 2.77 -14.64
N ALA A 120 6.24 1.52 -14.16
CA ALA A 120 7.35 0.76 -13.61
C ALA A 120 8.47 0.54 -14.64
N ALA A 121 8.13 0.25 -15.91
CA ALA A 121 9.10 0.12 -17.00
C ALA A 121 9.89 1.41 -17.23
N TRP A 122 9.21 2.54 -17.25
CA TRP A 122 9.85 3.84 -17.49
C TRP A 122 10.68 4.29 -16.29
N MET A 123 10.20 4.09 -15.06
CA MET A 123 10.99 4.32 -13.86
C MET A 123 12.23 3.43 -13.80
N HIS A 124 12.10 2.14 -14.14
CA HIS A 124 13.24 1.23 -14.21
C HIS A 124 14.33 1.76 -15.18
N ARG A 125 13.95 2.20 -16.38
CA ARG A 125 14.90 2.79 -17.34
C ARG A 125 15.53 4.09 -16.84
N TYR A 126 14.76 4.90 -16.12
CA TYR A 126 15.24 6.17 -15.59
C TYR A 126 16.23 5.99 -14.43
N TYR A 127 15.93 5.09 -13.49
CA TYR A 127 16.70 4.91 -12.26
C TYR A 127 17.69 3.75 -12.33
N GLY A 128 17.61 2.88 -13.33
CA GLY A 128 18.42 1.65 -13.43
C GLY A 128 18.08 0.60 -12.38
N LYS A 129 16.91 0.67 -11.75
CA LYS A 129 16.51 -0.16 -10.63
C LYS A 129 15.03 -0.58 -10.74
N ASN A 130 14.71 -1.81 -10.31
CA ASN A 130 13.32 -2.25 -10.24
C ASN A 130 12.50 -1.43 -9.22
N VAL A 131 11.20 -1.42 -9.39
CA VAL A 131 10.26 -0.54 -8.69
C VAL A 131 9.62 -1.26 -7.52
N ILE A 132 9.50 -0.59 -6.38
CA ILE A 132 8.66 -1.04 -5.28
C ILE A 132 7.25 -0.46 -5.50
N ILE A 133 6.22 -1.30 -5.41
CA ILE A 133 4.82 -0.87 -5.55
C ILE A 133 4.10 -1.02 -4.22
N LEU A 134 3.55 0.08 -3.75
CA LEU A 134 2.76 0.17 -2.53
C LEU A 134 1.31 0.49 -2.92
N LEU A 135 0.37 -0.40 -2.58
CA LEU A 135 -1.06 -0.22 -2.84
C LEU A 135 -1.84 -0.25 -1.54
N ASP A 136 -2.33 0.90 -1.12
CA ASP A 136 -3.12 1.03 0.10
C ASP A 136 -4.62 0.91 -0.18
N GLU A 137 -5.34 0.30 0.77
CA GLU A 137 -6.79 0.08 0.77
C GLU A 137 -7.32 -0.55 -0.54
N TYR A 138 -6.62 -1.60 -1.02
CA TYR A 138 -6.96 -2.27 -2.27
C TYR A 138 -8.39 -2.81 -2.34
N ASP A 139 -8.98 -3.10 -1.20
CA ASP A 139 -10.30 -3.72 -1.04
C ASP A 139 -11.45 -2.71 -0.88
N THR A 140 -11.17 -1.43 -0.68
CA THR A 140 -12.22 -0.40 -0.55
C THR A 140 -13.16 -0.39 -1.76
N PRO A 141 -12.70 -0.27 -3.01
CA PRO A 141 -13.61 -0.26 -4.16
C PRO A 141 -14.33 -1.61 -4.39
N MET A 142 -13.76 -2.68 -3.86
CA MET A 142 -14.38 -3.99 -3.96
C MET A 142 -15.53 -4.17 -2.97
N GLN A 143 -15.42 -3.58 -1.77
CA GLN A 143 -16.50 -3.55 -0.80
C GLN A 143 -17.70 -2.78 -1.38
N GLU A 144 -17.46 -1.63 -2.02
CA GLU A 144 -18.50 -0.87 -2.73
C GLU A 144 -19.13 -1.68 -3.87
N ALA A 145 -18.30 -2.37 -4.68
CA ALA A 145 -18.80 -3.20 -5.77
C ALA A 145 -19.71 -4.35 -5.27
N TYR A 146 -19.39 -4.92 -4.12
CA TYR A 146 -20.23 -5.95 -3.50
C TYR A 146 -21.55 -5.38 -2.98
N ILE A 147 -21.50 -4.25 -2.30
CA ILE A 147 -22.69 -3.59 -1.72
C ILE A 147 -23.66 -3.14 -2.82
N HIS A 148 -23.13 -2.61 -3.92
CA HIS A 148 -23.92 -2.02 -5.01
C HIS A 148 -24.18 -2.95 -6.20
N GLY A 149 -23.73 -4.22 -6.12
CA GLY A 149 -24.14 -5.28 -7.05
C GLY A 149 -23.42 -5.29 -8.40
N TYR A 150 -22.25 -4.64 -8.54
CA TYR A 150 -21.43 -4.66 -9.77
C TYR A 150 -20.11 -5.43 -9.59
N TRP A 151 -20.12 -6.41 -8.68
CA TRP A 151 -18.95 -7.20 -8.27
C TRP A 151 -18.24 -7.92 -9.41
N ASP A 152 -18.98 -8.65 -10.26
CA ASP A 152 -18.37 -9.54 -11.26
C ASP A 152 -17.60 -8.77 -12.33
N GLU A 153 -18.18 -7.72 -12.87
CA GLU A 153 -17.55 -6.88 -13.88
C GLU A 153 -16.37 -6.10 -13.32
N PHE A 154 -16.50 -5.61 -12.08
CA PHE A 154 -15.44 -4.86 -11.43
C PHE A 154 -14.25 -5.75 -11.06
N THR A 155 -14.50 -6.95 -10.55
CA THR A 155 -13.44 -7.91 -10.24
C THR A 155 -12.72 -8.40 -11.48
N ALA A 156 -13.41 -8.53 -12.63
CA ALA A 156 -12.78 -8.84 -13.92
C ALA A 156 -11.82 -7.72 -14.35
N PHE A 157 -12.21 -6.45 -14.19
CA PHE A 157 -11.35 -5.30 -14.46
C PHE A 157 -10.12 -5.28 -13.54
N LEU A 158 -10.31 -5.44 -12.21
CA LEU A 158 -9.21 -5.44 -11.24
C LEU A 158 -8.28 -6.65 -11.39
N ARG A 159 -8.79 -7.83 -11.77
CA ARG A 159 -7.94 -8.99 -12.05
C ARG A 159 -6.93 -8.69 -13.14
N SER A 160 -7.38 -8.08 -14.25
CA SER A 160 -6.49 -7.67 -15.33
C SER A 160 -5.48 -6.62 -14.89
N PHE A 161 -5.91 -5.64 -14.09
CA PHE A 161 -5.05 -4.61 -13.50
C PHE A 161 -3.96 -5.22 -12.60
N PHE A 162 -4.34 -6.11 -11.67
CA PHE A 162 -3.40 -6.74 -10.74
C PHE A 162 -2.46 -7.73 -11.45
N ASN A 163 -2.95 -8.46 -12.45
CA ASN A 163 -2.10 -9.33 -13.26
C ASN A 163 -1.01 -8.53 -13.98
N ALA A 164 -1.37 -7.43 -14.62
CA ALA A 164 -0.40 -6.58 -15.29
C ALA A 164 0.59 -5.94 -14.30
N THR A 165 0.10 -5.50 -13.13
CA THR A 165 0.89 -4.80 -12.13
C THR A 165 1.86 -5.73 -11.38
N PHE A 166 1.41 -6.92 -10.99
CA PHE A 166 2.13 -7.77 -10.05
C PHE A 166 2.65 -9.09 -10.64
N LYS A 167 1.93 -9.74 -11.57
CA LYS A 167 2.31 -11.04 -12.10
C LYS A 167 3.25 -10.94 -13.30
N THR A 168 2.88 -10.11 -14.27
CA THR A 168 3.59 -10.02 -15.55
C THR A 168 4.47 -8.78 -15.65
N ASN A 169 4.87 -8.20 -14.53
CA ASN A 169 5.69 -7.00 -14.46
C ASN A 169 7.15 -7.36 -14.15
N PRO A 170 8.06 -7.41 -15.15
CA PRO A 170 9.45 -7.75 -14.94
C PRO A 170 10.25 -6.65 -14.22
N TYR A 171 9.67 -5.47 -14.07
CA TYR A 171 10.27 -4.30 -13.41
C TYR A 171 9.89 -4.17 -11.94
N LEU A 172 9.12 -5.14 -11.43
CA LEU A 172 8.72 -5.19 -10.04
C LEU A 172 9.84 -5.75 -9.17
N GLU A 173 10.28 -4.99 -8.17
CA GLU A 173 11.17 -5.46 -7.12
C GLU A 173 10.37 -6.15 -6.01
N ARG A 174 9.47 -5.41 -5.41
CA ARG A 174 8.57 -5.88 -4.35
C ARG A 174 7.24 -5.14 -4.41
N ALA A 175 6.21 -5.76 -3.85
CA ALA A 175 4.93 -5.10 -3.65
C ALA A 175 4.39 -5.34 -2.24
N VAL A 176 3.79 -4.30 -1.67
CA VAL A 176 2.97 -4.39 -0.45
C VAL A 176 1.58 -3.87 -0.77
N MET A 177 0.58 -4.64 -0.38
CA MET A 177 -0.83 -4.24 -0.48
C MET A 177 -1.45 -4.28 0.91
N THR A 178 -2.25 -3.29 1.26
CA THR A 178 -2.99 -3.24 2.53
C THR A 178 -4.49 -3.14 2.29
N GLY A 179 -5.25 -3.71 3.21
CA GLY A 179 -6.71 -3.67 3.22
C GLY A 179 -7.28 -4.08 4.58
N ILE A 180 -8.60 -4.09 4.70
CA ILE A 180 -9.30 -4.54 5.89
C ILE A 180 -9.65 -6.02 5.78
N THR A 181 -10.05 -6.45 4.59
CA THR A 181 -10.52 -7.81 4.33
C THR A 181 -9.56 -8.58 3.44
N ARG A 182 -9.57 -9.89 3.60
CA ARG A 182 -9.03 -10.80 2.60
C ARG A 182 -10.13 -11.09 1.59
N VAL A 183 -10.06 -10.47 0.43
CA VAL A 183 -10.90 -10.92 -0.70
C VAL A 183 -10.46 -12.32 -1.12
N SER A 184 -11.41 -13.22 -1.37
CA SER A 184 -11.10 -14.62 -1.64
C SER A 184 -10.12 -14.76 -2.80
N LYS A 185 -9.13 -15.64 -2.63
CA LYS A 185 -8.06 -15.86 -3.60
C LYS A 185 -8.59 -16.26 -4.98
N GLU A 186 -9.77 -16.87 -5.02
CA GLU A 186 -10.37 -17.44 -6.23
C GLU A 186 -10.93 -16.38 -7.19
N SER A 187 -11.21 -15.17 -6.73
CA SER A 187 -11.82 -14.15 -7.60
C SER A 187 -10.81 -13.22 -8.28
N ILE A 188 -9.75 -12.79 -7.58
CA ILE A 188 -8.86 -11.72 -8.07
C ILE A 188 -7.38 -12.11 -8.05
N PHE A 189 -6.97 -12.85 -7.03
CA PHE A 189 -5.57 -13.17 -6.79
C PHE A 189 -5.21 -14.62 -7.17
N SER A 190 -6.12 -15.37 -7.81
CA SER A 190 -5.86 -16.75 -8.23
C SER A 190 -4.62 -16.88 -9.09
N ASP A 191 -4.33 -15.84 -9.86
CA ASP A 191 -3.20 -15.82 -10.79
C ASP A 191 -1.87 -15.37 -10.15
N LEU A 192 -1.88 -14.83 -8.93
CA LEU A 192 -0.66 -14.37 -8.24
C LEU A 192 -0.01 -15.50 -7.43
N ASN A 193 0.93 -16.22 -8.04
CA ASN A 193 1.55 -17.42 -7.45
C ASN A 193 2.38 -17.12 -6.20
N ASN A 194 2.97 -15.93 -6.08
CA ASN A 194 3.90 -15.56 -5.00
C ASN A 194 3.30 -14.59 -3.97
N LEU A 195 1.97 -14.52 -3.89
CA LEU A 195 1.30 -13.65 -2.94
C LEU A 195 1.35 -14.24 -1.52
N ALA A 196 2.13 -13.61 -0.65
CA ALA A 196 2.04 -13.86 0.79
C ALA A 196 0.85 -13.07 1.36
N VAL A 197 -0.08 -13.78 1.99
CA VAL A 197 -1.27 -13.19 2.61
C VAL A 197 -1.11 -13.25 4.12
N VAL A 198 -1.15 -12.08 4.77
CA VAL A 198 -1.04 -11.91 6.21
C VAL A 198 -2.37 -11.33 6.72
N THR A 199 -3.05 -12.10 7.56
CA THR A 199 -4.32 -11.73 8.19
C THR A 199 -4.14 -11.60 9.70
N THR A 200 -5.21 -11.30 10.41
CA THR A 200 -5.21 -11.29 11.89
C THR A 200 -4.86 -12.64 12.51
N THR A 201 -5.06 -13.74 11.78
CA THR A 201 -4.69 -15.10 12.26
C THR A 201 -3.25 -15.50 11.93
N SER A 202 -2.50 -14.64 11.22
CA SER A 202 -1.12 -14.94 10.83
C SER A 202 -0.14 -14.51 11.91
N GLU A 203 0.83 -15.37 12.23
CA GLU A 203 1.92 -15.06 13.14
C GLU A 203 2.86 -13.98 12.58
N ARG A 204 3.10 -14.05 11.28
CA ARG A 204 3.96 -13.10 10.58
C ARG A 204 3.39 -11.68 10.68
N TYR A 205 4.20 -10.73 11.14
CA TYR A 205 3.85 -9.32 11.35
C TYR A 205 2.70 -9.11 12.37
N SER A 206 2.55 -10.00 13.34
CA SER A 206 1.48 -9.92 14.34
C SER A 206 1.64 -8.71 15.27
N THR A 207 2.87 -8.25 15.49
CA THR A 207 3.19 -7.08 16.32
C THR A 207 3.54 -5.81 15.53
N CYS A 208 3.48 -5.85 14.18
CA CYS A 208 3.87 -4.71 13.34
C CYS A 208 2.74 -3.71 13.09
N PHE A 209 1.52 -4.03 13.49
CA PHE A 209 0.33 -3.21 13.30
C PHE A 209 -0.48 -3.24 14.60
N GLY A 210 -0.76 -2.07 15.14
CA GLY A 210 -1.28 -1.93 16.49
C GLY A 210 -0.14 -1.72 17.49
N PHE A 211 -0.50 -1.51 18.75
CA PHE A 211 0.44 -1.45 19.85
C PHE A 211 0.35 -2.72 20.69
N THR A 212 1.49 -3.23 21.12
CA THR A 212 1.57 -4.29 22.13
C THR A 212 1.26 -3.72 23.52
N GLU A 213 0.88 -4.57 24.48
CA GLU A 213 0.66 -4.15 25.87
C GLU A 213 1.92 -3.47 26.45
N GLU A 214 3.09 -4.01 26.15
CA GLU A 214 4.36 -3.46 26.63
C GLU A 214 4.58 -2.03 26.12
N GLU A 215 4.32 -1.77 24.82
CA GLU A 215 4.43 -0.45 24.22
C GLU A 215 3.43 0.54 24.84
N VAL A 216 2.19 0.12 25.04
CA VAL A 216 1.15 0.95 25.67
C VAL A 216 1.51 1.28 27.11
N PHE A 217 1.93 0.28 27.89
CA PHE A 217 2.26 0.49 29.30
C PHE A 217 3.50 1.38 29.48
N LYS A 218 4.48 1.22 28.59
CA LYS A 218 5.64 2.11 28.57
C LYS A 218 5.23 3.56 28.24
N ALA A 219 4.39 3.75 27.22
CA ALA A 219 3.91 5.09 26.86
C ALA A 219 3.14 5.76 28.01
N LEU A 220 2.33 4.99 28.76
CA LEU A 220 1.64 5.51 29.95
C LEU A 220 2.64 5.90 31.05
N ASP A 221 3.69 5.11 31.28
CA ASP A 221 4.73 5.46 32.25
C ASP A 221 5.50 6.72 31.82
N ASP A 222 5.85 6.82 30.55
CA ASP A 222 6.57 7.98 29.98
C ASP A 222 5.75 9.28 30.08
N MET A 223 4.42 9.17 30.21
CA MET A 223 3.47 10.30 30.36
C MET A 223 2.99 10.52 31.81
N ASP A 224 3.58 9.84 32.78
CA ASP A 224 3.15 9.87 34.19
C ASP A 224 1.68 9.40 34.41
N LEU A 225 1.18 8.53 33.52
CA LEU A 225 -0.18 7.95 33.57
C LEU A 225 -0.17 6.46 33.95
N GLY A 226 0.89 5.97 34.57
CA GLY A 226 1.07 4.55 34.90
C GLY A 226 -0.02 3.95 35.79
N GLU A 227 -0.72 4.75 36.59
CA GLU A 227 -1.86 4.33 37.42
C GLU A 227 -3.07 3.88 36.60
N HIS A 228 -3.20 4.34 35.34
CA HIS A 228 -4.32 4.02 34.45
C HIS A 228 -4.13 2.74 33.62
N LYS A 229 -3.02 2.00 33.77
CA LYS A 229 -2.74 0.78 32.98
C LYS A 229 -3.88 -0.24 33.01
N GLN A 230 -4.47 -0.46 34.19
CA GLN A 230 -5.56 -1.43 34.34
C GLN A 230 -6.86 -0.93 33.71
N ASP A 231 -7.12 0.36 33.75
CA ASP A 231 -8.29 0.96 33.11
C ASP A 231 -8.16 0.89 31.60
N VAL A 232 -6.98 1.24 31.05
CA VAL A 232 -6.69 1.14 29.63
C VAL A 232 -6.83 -0.31 29.15
N LYS A 233 -6.28 -1.28 29.88
CA LYS A 233 -6.46 -2.69 29.56
C LYS A 233 -7.92 -3.08 29.53
N LYS A 234 -8.70 -2.73 30.52
CA LYS A 234 -10.12 -3.06 30.62
C LYS A 234 -10.96 -2.48 29.48
N TRP A 235 -10.63 -1.28 29.00
CA TRP A 235 -11.43 -0.57 28.00
C TRP A 235 -11.01 -0.78 26.56
N TYR A 236 -9.72 -1.03 26.28
CA TYR A 236 -9.15 -0.98 24.94
C TYR A 236 -8.44 -2.25 24.49
N ASP A 237 -8.22 -3.21 25.40
CA ASP A 237 -7.66 -4.51 25.08
C ASP A 237 -8.65 -5.38 24.31
N GLY A 238 -8.15 -6.33 23.54
CA GLY A 238 -8.98 -7.38 22.99
C GLY A 238 -8.69 -7.83 21.58
N PHE A 239 -7.64 -7.34 20.94
CA PHE A 239 -7.25 -7.88 19.64
C PHE A 239 -6.19 -8.99 19.79
N VAL A 240 -6.38 -10.06 19.00
CA VAL A 240 -5.43 -11.16 18.91
C VAL A 240 -4.94 -11.26 17.48
N PHE A 241 -3.62 -11.16 17.29
CA PHE A 241 -2.98 -11.33 15.98
C PHE A 241 -1.98 -12.50 16.04
N GLY A 242 -2.26 -13.57 15.28
CA GLY A 242 -1.53 -14.81 15.41
C GLY A 242 -1.65 -15.38 16.84
N ALA A 243 -0.53 -15.65 17.49
CA ALA A 243 -0.48 -16.05 18.90
C ALA A 243 -0.40 -14.88 19.90
N HIS A 244 -0.16 -13.65 19.39
CA HIS A 244 -0.04 -12.45 20.24
C HIS A 244 -1.40 -11.94 20.64
N ARG A 245 -1.62 -11.87 21.96
CA ARG A 245 -2.80 -11.27 22.60
C ARG A 245 -2.48 -9.84 23.00
N ASP A 246 -3.50 -9.15 23.46
CA ASP A 246 -3.36 -7.82 24.04
C ASP A 246 -2.73 -6.83 23.04
N ILE A 247 -3.22 -6.86 21.77
CA ILE A 247 -2.88 -5.88 20.75
C ILE A 247 -3.92 -4.77 20.76
N TYR A 248 -3.46 -3.56 20.95
CA TYR A 248 -4.30 -2.37 21.09
C TYR A 248 -4.48 -1.64 19.77
N ASN A 249 -5.67 -1.08 19.57
CA ASN A 249 -5.93 -0.19 18.44
C ASN A 249 -5.22 1.16 18.67
N PRO A 250 -4.27 1.58 17.80
CA PRO A 250 -3.54 2.82 17.99
C PRO A 250 -4.42 4.05 18.18
N TRP A 251 -5.49 4.16 17.39
CA TRP A 251 -6.43 5.28 17.49
C TRP A 251 -7.07 5.37 18.89
N SER A 252 -7.43 4.23 19.46
CA SER A 252 -8.07 4.20 20.79
C SER A 252 -7.13 4.57 21.92
N ILE A 253 -5.82 4.34 21.73
CA ILE A 253 -4.81 4.65 22.75
C ILE A 253 -4.37 6.12 22.66
N THR A 254 -4.36 6.71 21.44
CA THR A 254 -3.84 8.05 21.24
C THR A 254 -4.92 9.15 21.26
N ASN A 255 -6.21 8.80 21.35
CA ASN A 255 -7.35 9.71 21.38
C ASN A 255 -8.32 9.41 22.54
#